data_d04a0f71c0e96f4788f0f138df2ce44c
#
_entry.id   d04a0f71c0e96f4788f0f138df2ce44c
#
_cell.length_a   1.000
_cell.length_b   1.000
_cell.length_c   1.000
_cell.angle_alpha   90.00
_cell.angle_beta   90.00
_cell.angle_gamma   90.00
#
_symmetry.space_group_name_H-M   'P 1'
#
loop_
_entity.id
_entity.type
_entity.pdbx_description
1 polymer ?
#
loop_
_entity_poly.entity_id
_entity_poly.type
_entity_poly.pdbx_seq_one_letter_code
_entity_poly.pdbx_strand_id
1 'polypeptide(L)'
;MGKLLQIELLLLLTCLFANADPCWVHAPNSGAAPIDQLLVGSNACGPAAMMNSFRTGSEKWRHAFKVMGGTNDKERMAWIIREVGMRSSNHVYASPRWNKRGVGVEDLRDMANDVLRKAYLPTLKKEILFRAAGDSPEELLANTHKLMRKSLSAGFPPILSVRRYALRKEPKKNAQWTVIEGHFVTLTRMPCKLQRGDHGFAVTYVDPWRGRRCDGWIGIPERAFMEDTQGVSSCLDAVFPDAVIGKGRIRQGERTTVAVSAAIGKW
;
A
#
# COMPACT_ATOMS: atom_id res chain seq x y z
N MET A 1 1.88 -22.24 55.84
CA MET A 1 0.69 -22.09 54.93
C MET A 1 0.68 -20.84 54.11
N GLY A 2 1.30 -19.69 54.52
CA GLY A 2 1.23 -18.43 53.78
C GLY A 2 2.03 -18.35 52.48
N LYS A 3 3.10 -19.10 52.28
CA LYS A 3 3.96 -19.04 51.09
C LYS A 3 3.39 -19.80 49.86
N LEU A 4 2.62 -20.87 50.08
CA LEU A 4 1.97 -21.59 48.97
C LEU A 4 0.84 -20.77 48.34
N LEU A 5 0.06 -20.05 49.14
CA LEU A 5 -1.04 -19.20 48.66
C LEU A 5 -0.57 -18.04 47.78
N GLN A 6 0.62 -17.49 48.08
CA GLN A 6 1.21 -16.36 47.26
C GLN A 6 1.71 -16.84 45.90
N ILE A 7 2.19 -18.10 45.79
CA ILE A 7 2.69 -18.64 44.50
C ILE A 7 1.52 -18.97 43.57
N GLU A 8 0.41 -19.51 44.10
CA GLU A 8 -0.78 -19.76 43.28
C GLU A 8 -1.45 -18.49 42.80
N LEU A 9 -1.47 -17.42 43.62
CA LEU A 9 -2.02 -16.13 43.21
C LEU A 9 -1.17 -15.46 42.15
N LEU A 10 0.17 -15.61 42.16
CA LEU A 10 1.08 -15.08 41.16
C LEU A 10 0.95 -15.86 39.84
N LEU A 11 0.76 -17.18 39.88
CA LEU A 11 0.50 -18.04 38.72
C LEU A 11 -0.87 -17.74 38.09
N LEU A 12 -1.89 -17.45 38.87
CA LEU A 12 -3.20 -17.03 38.37
C LEU A 12 -3.19 -15.66 37.74
N LEU A 13 -2.40 -14.71 38.27
CA LEU A 13 -2.23 -13.37 37.62
C LEU A 13 -1.47 -13.45 36.29
N THR A 14 -0.49 -14.35 36.16
CA THR A 14 0.25 -14.51 34.87
C THR A 14 -0.57 -15.20 33.80
N CYS A 15 -1.59 -16.01 34.16
CA CYS A 15 -2.54 -16.60 33.19
C CYS A 15 -3.60 -15.60 32.70
N LEU A 16 -3.83 -14.48 33.38
CA LEU A 16 -4.81 -13.45 32.95
C LEU A 16 -4.30 -12.49 31.88
N PHE A 17 -3.01 -12.50 31.57
CA PHE A 17 -2.47 -11.94 30.32
C PHE A 17 -2.47 -12.99 29.22
N ALA A 18 -3.58 -13.72 29.08
CA ALA A 18 -3.84 -14.48 27.86
C ALA A 18 -3.73 -13.47 26.71
N ASN A 19 -2.67 -13.59 25.90
CA ASN A 19 -2.50 -12.87 24.68
C ASN A 19 -3.76 -13.07 23.85
N ALA A 20 -4.69 -12.11 23.92
CA ALA A 20 -5.82 -12.11 23.00
C ALA A 20 -5.20 -12.15 21.61
N ASP A 21 -5.54 -13.16 20.84
CA ASP A 21 -5.05 -13.28 19.47
C ASP A 21 -5.17 -11.91 18.77
N PRO A 22 -4.11 -11.44 18.14
CA PRO A 22 -4.13 -10.12 17.55
C PRO A 22 -5.29 -10.01 16.56
N CYS A 23 -6.21 -9.08 16.83
CA CYS A 23 -7.35 -8.84 15.95
C CYS A 23 -6.86 -8.36 14.58
N TRP A 24 -7.31 -9.00 13.51
CA TRP A 24 -6.94 -8.68 12.14
C TRP A 24 -8.15 -8.27 11.30
N VAL A 25 -7.99 -7.22 10.49
CA VAL A 25 -8.92 -6.89 9.41
C VAL A 25 -8.39 -7.49 8.12
N HIS A 26 -9.24 -8.22 7.43
CA HIS A 26 -8.92 -8.90 6.18
C HIS A 26 -9.73 -8.35 5.02
N ALA A 27 -9.15 -8.41 3.83
CA ALA A 27 -9.91 -8.27 2.60
C ALA A 27 -10.98 -9.38 2.53
N PRO A 28 -12.24 -9.05 2.20
CA PRO A 28 -13.34 -10.02 2.24
C PRO A 28 -13.12 -11.28 1.39
N ASN A 29 -12.38 -11.16 0.29
CA ASN A 29 -12.02 -12.26 -0.60
C ASN A 29 -10.49 -12.42 -0.70
N SER A 30 -9.82 -12.42 0.45
CA SER A 30 -8.35 -12.49 0.53
C SER A 30 -7.77 -13.78 -0.06
N GLY A 31 -8.56 -14.86 -0.19
CA GLY A 31 -8.18 -16.13 -0.83
C GLY A 31 -8.11 -16.08 -2.37
N ALA A 32 -8.64 -15.05 -3.01
CA ALA A 32 -8.64 -14.96 -4.47
C ALA A 32 -7.22 -14.99 -5.05
N ALA A 33 -7.04 -15.66 -6.19
CA ALA A 33 -5.75 -15.74 -6.88
C ALA A 33 -5.24 -14.33 -7.24
N PRO A 34 -3.99 -13.98 -6.91
CA PRO A 34 -3.38 -12.73 -7.28
C PRO A 34 -3.24 -12.57 -8.80
N ILE A 35 -3.35 -11.33 -9.29
CA ILE A 35 -3.21 -11.00 -10.70
C ILE A 35 -1.78 -10.56 -10.96
N ASP A 36 -1.15 -11.19 -11.96
CA ASP A 36 0.21 -10.88 -12.37
C ASP A 36 0.22 -9.77 -13.42
N GLN A 37 0.93 -8.67 -13.15
CA GLN A 37 1.11 -7.57 -14.10
C GLN A 37 1.87 -7.99 -15.37
N LEU A 38 2.74 -9.01 -15.26
CA LEU A 38 3.58 -9.47 -16.37
C LEU A 38 2.78 -10.11 -17.50
N LEU A 39 1.50 -10.44 -17.28
CA LEU A 39 0.58 -10.84 -18.33
C LEU A 39 0.46 -9.80 -19.46
N VAL A 40 0.71 -8.52 -19.14
CA VAL A 40 0.65 -7.40 -20.11
C VAL A 40 2.00 -6.68 -20.21
N GLY A 41 2.69 -6.44 -19.09
CA GLY A 41 3.99 -5.79 -19.11
C GLY A 41 4.48 -5.32 -17.75
N SER A 42 5.78 -5.03 -17.66
CA SER A 42 6.45 -4.65 -16.41
C SER A 42 5.97 -3.32 -15.81
N ASN A 43 5.29 -2.48 -16.57
CA ASN A 43 4.76 -1.17 -16.17
C ASN A 43 3.25 -1.19 -15.85
N ALA A 44 2.63 -2.38 -15.79
CA ALA A 44 1.19 -2.55 -15.53
C ALA A 44 0.85 -2.76 -14.03
N CYS A 45 1.75 -2.40 -13.09
CA CYS A 45 1.51 -2.58 -11.66
C CYS A 45 0.26 -1.85 -11.17
N GLY A 46 -0.01 -0.62 -11.64
CA GLY A 46 -1.21 0.13 -11.27
C GLY A 46 -2.51 -0.58 -11.71
N PRO A 47 -2.72 -0.85 -13.00
CA PRO A 47 -3.85 -1.65 -13.48
C PRO A 47 -4.02 -2.98 -12.76
N ALA A 48 -2.94 -3.73 -12.54
CA ALA A 48 -2.99 -5.02 -11.85
C ALA A 48 -3.34 -4.87 -10.36
N ALA A 49 -2.79 -3.89 -9.66
CA ALA A 49 -3.16 -3.59 -8.26
C ALA A 49 -4.63 -3.18 -8.14
N MET A 50 -5.14 -2.36 -9.06
CA MET A 50 -6.55 -2.00 -9.13
C MET A 50 -7.44 -3.24 -9.33
N MET A 51 -7.10 -4.12 -10.25
CA MET A 51 -7.81 -5.38 -10.45
C MET A 51 -7.76 -6.27 -9.21
N ASN A 52 -6.60 -6.38 -8.54
CA ASN A 52 -6.45 -7.12 -7.30
C ASN A 52 -7.37 -6.56 -6.19
N SER A 53 -7.46 -5.23 -6.05
CA SER A 53 -8.35 -4.59 -5.07
C SER A 53 -9.83 -4.91 -5.33
N PHE A 54 -10.27 -4.88 -6.59
CA PHE A 54 -11.64 -5.26 -6.92
C PHE A 54 -11.89 -6.77 -6.70
N ARG A 55 -10.97 -7.63 -7.12
CA ARG A 55 -11.08 -9.09 -6.98
C ARG A 55 -11.11 -9.55 -5.52
N THR A 56 -10.26 -8.98 -4.68
CA THR A 56 -10.15 -9.34 -3.26
C THR A 56 -11.15 -8.60 -2.38
N GLY A 57 -11.85 -7.61 -2.91
CA GLY A 57 -12.88 -6.85 -2.22
C GLY A 57 -14.17 -7.63 -1.95
N SER A 58 -15.11 -6.99 -1.26
CA SER A 58 -16.45 -7.53 -1.03
C SER A 58 -17.20 -7.73 -2.36
N GLU A 59 -18.32 -8.44 -2.32
CA GLU A 59 -19.12 -8.71 -3.52
C GLU A 59 -19.49 -7.45 -4.29
N LYS A 60 -19.83 -6.38 -3.56
CA LYS A 60 -20.07 -5.05 -4.12
C LYS A 60 -18.89 -4.60 -5.01
N TRP A 61 -17.66 -4.69 -4.54
CA TRP A 61 -16.48 -4.26 -5.29
C TRP A 61 -16.07 -5.25 -6.39
N ARG A 62 -16.34 -6.55 -6.16
CA ARG A 62 -16.15 -7.58 -7.20
C ARG A 62 -17.06 -7.35 -8.42
N HIS A 63 -18.18 -6.65 -8.25
CA HIS A 63 -19.00 -6.24 -9.39
C HIS A 63 -18.20 -5.36 -10.37
N ALA A 64 -17.37 -4.43 -9.87
CA ALA A 64 -16.48 -3.63 -10.72
C ALA A 64 -15.52 -4.50 -11.54
N PHE A 65 -15.02 -5.61 -10.97
CA PHE A 65 -14.20 -6.55 -11.70
C PHE A 65 -14.97 -7.27 -12.83
N LYS A 66 -16.26 -7.55 -12.62
CA LYS A 66 -17.12 -8.24 -13.61
C LYS A 66 -17.49 -7.36 -14.79
N VAL A 67 -17.57 -6.03 -14.63
CA VAL A 67 -17.92 -5.09 -15.71
C VAL A 67 -16.73 -4.72 -16.62
N MET A 68 -15.53 -5.16 -16.29
CA MET A 68 -14.35 -5.03 -17.14
C MET A 68 -14.49 -5.97 -18.34
N GLY A 69 -14.20 -5.47 -19.54
CA GLY A 69 -14.19 -6.31 -20.74
C GLY A 69 -13.06 -7.35 -20.73
N GLY A 70 -13.35 -8.51 -21.29
CA GLY A 70 -12.41 -9.64 -21.37
C GLY A 70 -12.84 -10.85 -20.55
N THR A 71 -12.37 -12.02 -20.94
CA THR A 71 -12.72 -13.32 -20.35
C THR A 71 -11.70 -13.79 -19.31
N ASN A 72 -10.44 -13.30 -19.41
CA ASN A 72 -9.32 -13.63 -18.53
C ASN A 72 -8.61 -12.37 -18.03
N ASP A 73 -7.64 -12.54 -17.13
CA ASP A 73 -6.95 -11.42 -16.49
C ASP A 73 -6.13 -10.57 -17.46
N LYS A 74 -5.48 -11.20 -18.44
CA LYS A 74 -4.72 -10.50 -19.49
C LYS A 74 -5.63 -9.58 -20.32
N GLU A 75 -6.76 -10.10 -20.76
CA GLU A 75 -7.73 -9.34 -21.55
C GLU A 75 -8.35 -8.20 -20.76
N ARG A 76 -8.72 -8.44 -19.47
CA ARG A 76 -9.24 -7.39 -18.59
C ARG A 76 -8.22 -6.28 -18.35
N MET A 77 -6.97 -6.64 -18.12
CA MET A 77 -5.91 -5.65 -17.92
C MET A 77 -5.65 -4.84 -19.20
N ALA A 78 -5.62 -5.50 -20.35
CA ALA A 78 -5.51 -4.84 -21.66
C ALA A 78 -6.70 -3.90 -21.91
N TRP A 79 -7.91 -4.32 -21.54
CA TRP A 79 -9.11 -3.49 -21.62
C TRP A 79 -9.00 -2.24 -20.72
N ILE A 80 -8.57 -2.38 -19.47
CA ILE A 80 -8.35 -1.24 -18.55
C ILE A 80 -7.37 -0.24 -19.18
N ILE A 81 -6.25 -0.72 -19.68
CA ILE A 81 -5.23 0.16 -20.29
C ILE A 81 -5.82 0.89 -21.50
N ARG A 82 -6.48 0.19 -22.40
CA ARG A 82 -7.04 0.76 -23.62
C ARG A 82 -8.22 1.71 -23.35
N GLU A 83 -9.20 1.30 -22.54
CA GLU A 83 -10.47 2.02 -22.40
C GLU A 83 -10.42 3.17 -21.39
N VAL A 84 -9.56 3.08 -20.37
CA VAL A 84 -9.46 4.10 -19.32
C VAL A 84 -8.05 4.64 -19.14
N GLY A 85 -7.02 3.84 -19.38
CA GLY A 85 -5.62 4.25 -19.26
C GLY A 85 -5.16 5.16 -20.39
N MET A 86 -5.66 4.95 -21.61
CA MET A 86 -5.31 5.78 -22.78
C MET A 86 -6.09 7.11 -22.83
N ARG A 87 -7.01 7.36 -21.91
CA ARG A 87 -7.65 8.68 -21.80
C ARG A 87 -6.64 9.73 -21.37
N SER A 88 -6.87 10.97 -21.76
CA SER A 88 -6.06 12.10 -21.34
C SER A 88 -6.00 12.21 -19.82
N SER A 89 -4.81 12.44 -19.29
CA SER A 89 -4.62 12.75 -17.88
C SER A 89 -5.15 14.15 -17.57
N ASN A 90 -5.84 14.28 -16.43
CA ASN A 90 -6.19 15.58 -15.87
C ASN A 90 -5.04 16.19 -15.02
N HIS A 91 -3.95 15.45 -14.84
CA HIS A 91 -2.86 15.75 -13.91
C HIS A 91 -1.53 15.97 -14.61
N VAL A 92 -1.38 15.45 -15.84
CA VAL A 92 -0.18 15.58 -16.66
C VAL A 92 -0.57 16.09 -18.04
N TYR A 93 -0.11 17.28 -18.36
CA TYR A 93 -0.43 17.95 -19.64
C TYR A 93 -0.02 17.08 -20.84
N ALA A 94 -0.90 17.01 -21.85
CA ALA A 94 -0.70 16.30 -23.11
C ALA A 94 -0.23 14.83 -22.99
N SER A 95 -0.60 14.15 -21.89
CA SER A 95 -0.20 12.77 -21.65
C SER A 95 -1.42 11.88 -21.42
N PRO A 96 -1.43 10.61 -21.86
CA PRO A 96 -2.40 9.64 -21.39
C PRO A 96 -2.16 9.31 -19.91
N ARG A 97 -3.18 8.85 -19.20
CA ARG A 97 -3.10 8.45 -17.80
C ARG A 97 -2.10 7.30 -17.57
N TRP A 98 -2.03 6.38 -18.51
CA TRP A 98 -1.06 5.28 -18.50
C TRP A 98 -0.15 5.36 -19.73
N ASN A 99 1.14 5.15 -19.54
CA ASN A 99 2.15 5.17 -20.59
C ASN A 99 3.29 4.18 -20.28
N LYS A 100 4.36 4.18 -21.09
CA LYS A 100 5.54 3.31 -20.91
C LYS A 100 6.24 3.45 -19.54
N ARG A 101 5.98 4.51 -18.79
CA ARG A 101 6.51 4.72 -17.42
C ARG A 101 5.51 4.24 -16.35
N GLY A 102 4.35 3.73 -16.75
CA GLY A 102 3.27 3.31 -15.87
C GLY A 102 2.19 4.37 -15.70
N VAL A 103 1.67 4.52 -14.49
CA VAL A 103 0.57 5.43 -14.13
C VAL A 103 0.89 6.17 -12.84
N GLY A 104 0.51 7.43 -12.74
CA GLY A 104 0.54 8.20 -11.49
C GLY A 104 -0.60 7.81 -10.54
N VAL A 105 -0.48 8.16 -9.26
CA VAL A 105 -1.49 7.81 -8.25
C VAL A 105 -2.83 8.50 -8.52
N GLU A 106 -2.81 9.74 -8.97
CA GLU A 106 -3.98 10.52 -9.35
C GLU A 106 -4.71 9.87 -10.52
N ASP A 107 -3.97 9.56 -11.57
CA ASP A 107 -4.51 8.92 -12.77
C ASP A 107 -5.02 7.50 -12.47
N LEU A 108 -4.34 6.73 -11.61
CA LEU A 108 -4.81 5.42 -11.19
C LEU A 108 -6.15 5.49 -10.43
N ARG A 109 -6.30 6.49 -9.52
CA ARG A 109 -7.60 6.76 -8.87
C ARG A 109 -8.67 7.08 -9.90
N ASP A 110 -8.37 7.93 -10.89
CA ASP A 110 -9.33 8.32 -11.92
C ASP A 110 -9.70 7.13 -12.83
N MET A 111 -8.73 6.27 -13.17
CA MET A 111 -8.98 5.00 -13.88
C MET A 111 -9.90 4.09 -13.07
N ALA A 112 -9.64 3.92 -11.78
CA ALA A 112 -10.50 3.12 -10.90
C ALA A 112 -11.92 3.69 -10.82
N ASN A 113 -12.05 5.01 -10.67
CA ASN A 113 -13.33 5.69 -10.59
C ASN A 113 -14.12 5.62 -11.92
N ASP A 114 -13.45 5.58 -13.07
CA ASP A 114 -14.13 5.37 -14.35
C ASP A 114 -14.72 3.96 -14.45
N VAL A 115 -14.01 2.93 -13.96
CA VAL A 115 -14.55 1.57 -13.87
C VAL A 115 -15.71 1.49 -12.88
N LEU A 116 -15.56 2.12 -11.71
CA LEU A 116 -16.60 2.15 -10.68
C LEU A 116 -17.88 2.84 -11.16
N ARG A 117 -17.74 3.91 -11.95
CA ARG A 117 -18.87 4.63 -12.54
C ARG A 117 -19.67 3.74 -13.49
N LYS A 118 -19.00 2.91 -14.30
CA LYS A 118 -19.65 1.90 -15.15
C LYS A 118 -20.36 0.82 -14.33
N ALA A 119 -19.91 0.54 -13.13
CA ALA A 119 -20.50 -0.41 -12.19
C ALA A 119 -21.53 0.22 -11.23
N TYR A 120 -21.83 1.51 -11.37
CA TYR A 120 -22.71 2.28 -10.46
C TYR A 120 -22.28 2.21 -9.00
N LEU A 121 -20.96 2.21 -8.76
CA LEU A 121 -20.37 2.11 -7.43
C LEU A 121 -19.81 3.45 -6.95
N PRO A 122 -19.70 3.65 -5.61
CA PRO A 122 -19.11 4.85 -5.05
C PRO A 122 -17.65 5.04 -5.46
N THR A 123 -17.25 6.29 -5.64
CA THR A 123 -15.87 6.65 -5.97
C THR A 123 -14.90 6.39 -4.83
N LEU A 124 -13.64 6.16 -5.21
CA LEU A 124 -12.49 6.09 -4.31
C LEU A 124 -11.84 7.46 -4.16
N LYS A 125 -11.17 7.64 -3.03
CA LYS A 125 -10.32 8.78 -2.75
C LYS A 125 -8.86 8.37 -2.80
N LYS A 126 -7.97 9.33 -3.02
CA LYS A 126 -6.55 9.17 -2.74
C LYS A 126 -6.18 9.98 -1.50
N GLU A 127 -5.13 9.54 -0.82
CA GLU A 127 -4.47 10.27 0.24
C GLU A 127 -2.96 10.22 0.02
N ILE A 128 -2.30 11.34 0.20
CA ILE A 128 -0.83 11.42 0.19
C ILE A 128 -0.36 11.18 1.62
N LEU A 129 0.50 10.20 1.80
CA LEU A 129 0.95 9.73 3.10
C LEU A 129 2.31 10.37 3.46
N PHE A 130 2.34 11.69 3.41
CA PHE A 130 3.43 12.51 3.91
C PHE A 130 2.98 13.23 5.16
N ARG A 131 3.91 13.44 6.08
CA ARG A 131 3.67 14.17 7.32
C ARG A 131 3.37 15.65 7.00
N ALA A 132 2.29 16.15 7.55
CA ALA A 132 2.00 17.57 7.49
C ALA A 132 2.94 18.36 8.44
N ALA A 133 3.11 19.64 8.18
CA ALA A 133 3.90 20.49 9.05
C ALA A 133 3.28 20.53 10.45
N GLY A 134 4.07 20.22 11.46
CA GLY A 134 3.64 20.18 12.86
C GLY A 134 3.14 18.81 13.35
N ASP A 135 2.82 17.87 12.46
CA ASP A 135 2.44 16.50 12.88
C ASP A 135 3.66 15.71 13.37
N SER A 136 3.45 14.78 14.29
CA SER A 136 4.47 13.82 14.69
C SER A 136 4.50 12.60 13.75
N PRO A 137 5.59 11.80 13.72
CA PRO A 137 5.62 10.53 12.99
C PRO A 137 4.55 9.55 13.49
N GLU A 138 4.24 9.55 14.77
CA GLU A 138 3.21 8.72 15.40
C GLU A 138 1.81 9.11 14.92
N GLU A 139 1.55 10.39 14.73
CA GLU A 139 0.28 10.89 14.17
C GLU A 139 0.13 10.46 12.71
N LEU A 140 1.19 10.56 11.90
CA LEU A 140 1.19 10.04 10.54
C LEU A 140 0.91 8.54 10.52
N LEU A 141 1.57 7.75 11.40
CA LEU A 141 1.37 6.32 11.54
C LEU A 141 -0.08 5.99 11.91
N ALA A 142 -0.62 6.65 12.94
CA ALA A 142 -1.99 6.44 13.42
C ALA A 142 -3.04 6.80 12.35
N ASN A 143 -2.84 7.93 11.66
CA ASN A 143 -3.73 8.38 10.58
C ASN A 143 -3.68 7.41 9.38
N THR A 144 -2.49 6.96 9.00
CA THR A 144 -2.30 5.99 7.93
C THR A 144 -2.98 4.65 8.25
N HIS A 145 -2.76 4.12 9.47
CA HIS A 145 -3.41 2.90 9.93
C HIS A 145 -4.94 3.04 9.92
N LYS A 146 -5.48 4.13 10.50
CA LYS A 146 -6.93 4.41 10.55
C LYS A 146 -7.55 4.47 9.15
N LEU A 147 -6.88 5.12 8.21
CA LEU A 147 -7.32 5.28 6.83
C LEU A 147 -7.39 3.93 6.11
N MET A 148 -6.31 3.15 6.15
CA MET A 148 -6.23 1.83 5.52
C MET A 148 -7.26 0.86 6.12
N ARG A 149 -7.38 0.85 7.46
CA ARG A 149 -8.36 0.03 8.16
C ARG A 149 -9.79 0.39 7.75
N LYS A 150 -10.10 1.69 7.64
CA LYS A 150 -11.44 2.16 7.22
C LYS A 150 -11.80 1.61 5.83
N SER A 151 -10.87 1.64 4.89
CA SER A 151 -11.08 1.10 3.54
C SER A 151 -11.30 -0.43 3.56
N LEU A 152 -10.44 -1.16 4.27
CA LEU A 152 -10.59 -2.62 4.42
C LEU A 152 -11.92 -2.98 5.07
N SER A 153 -12.31 -2.30 6.16
CA SER A 153 -13.59 -2.51 6.85
C SER A 153 -14.80 -2.14 5.98
N ALA A 154 -14.64 -1.22 5.02
CA ALA A 154 -15.65 -0.92 4.00
C ALA A 154 -15.68 -1.97 2.86
N GLY A 155 -14.89 -3.03 2.99
CA GLY A 155 -14.78 -4.12 2.03
C GLY A 155 -13.95 -3.80 0.79
N PHE A 156 -13.23 -2.66 0.78
CA PHE A 156 -12.34 -2.29 -0.31
C PHE A 156 -10.87 -2.38 0.14
N PRO A 157 -10.10 -3.37 -0.35
CA PRO A 157 -8.66 -3.46 -0.13
C PRO A 157 -7.95 -2.26 -0.74
N PRO A 158 -7.29 -1.38 0.06
CA PRO A 158 -6.67 -0.18 -0.48
C PRO A 158 -5.47 -0.49 -1.36
N ILE A 159 -5.27 0.33 -2.40
CA ILE A 159 -4.08 0.30 -3.25
C ILE A 159 -3.05 1.23 -2.62
N LEU A 160 -1.85 0.74 -2.38
CA LEU A 160 -0.73 1.49 -1.84
C LEU A 160 0.26 1.83 -2.95
N SER A 161 0.64 3.11 -3.02
CA SER A 161 1.78 3.55 -3.80
C SER A 161 3.02 3.46 -2.93
N VAL A 162 3.94 2.59 -3.30
CA VAL A 162 5.24 2.42 -2.63
C VAL A 162 6.35 2.89 -3.57
N ARG A 163 7.36 3.54 -3.00
CA ARG A 163 8.48 4.10 -3.78
C ARG A 163 9.80 3.72 -3.15
N ARG A 164 10.74 3.29 -3.97
CA ARG A 164 12.13 3.16 -3.55
C ARG A 164 12.85 4.48 -3.78
N TYR A 165 13.54 4.91 -2.76
CA TYR A 165 14.41 6.09 -2.78
C TYR A 165 15.87 5.66 -2.61
N ALA A 166 16.78 6.41 -3.22
CA ALA A 166 18.20 6.32 -3.01
C ALA A 166 18.77 7.68 -2.62
N LEU A 167 19.67 7.69 -1.65
CA LEU A 167 20.40 8.90 -1.28
C LEU A 167 21.53 9.13 -2.27
N ARG A 168 21.35 10.06 -3.17
CA ARG A 168 22.28 10.37 -4.28
C ARG A 168 22.93 11.72 -4.10
N LYS A 169 24.22 11.76 -4.31
CA LYS A 169 25.00 13.00 -4.35
C LYS A 169 25.29 13.35 -5.81
N GLU A 170 24.76 14.48 -6.25
CA GLU A 170 25.14 15.07 -7.55
C GLU A 170 26.41 15.93 -7.37
N PRO A 171 27.23 16.10 -8.44
CA PRO A 171 28.36 17.00 -8.40
C PRO A 171 27.92 18.40 -7.95
N LYS A 172 28.64 18.98 -6.98
CA LYS A 172 28.39 20.35 -6.43
C LYS A 172 27.06 20.53 -5.67
N LYS A 173 26.33 19.45 -5.33
CA LYS A 173 25.11 19.51 -4.52
C LYS A 173 25.22 18.63 -3.28
N ASN A 174 24.39 18.92 -2.28
CA ASN A 174 24.21 18.02 -1.13
C ASN A 174 23.55 16.72 -1.57
N ALA A 175 23.79 15.66 -0.81
CA ALA A 175 23.11 14.38 -1.04
C ALA A 175 21.60 14.56 -0.86
N GLN A 176 20.81 14.07 -1.82
CA GLN A 176 19.37 14.18 -1.82
C GLN A 176 18.72 12.82 -2.07
N TRP A 177 17.57 12.59 -1.41
CA TRP A 177 16.75 11.43 -1.67
C TRP A 177 16.04 11.55 -3.01
N THR A 178 16.31 10.59 -3.89
CA THR A 178 15.77 10.56 -5.26
C THR A 178 14.93 9.29 -5.44
N VAL A 179 13.74 9.43 -5.99
CA VAL A 179 12.91 8.28 -6.37
C VAL A 179 13.58 7.52 -7.50
N ILE A 180 13.86 6.24 -7.31
CA ILE A 180 14.42 5.37 -8.34
C ILE A 180 13.41 4.46 -9.00
N GLU A 181 12.34 4.10 -8.27
CA GLU A 181 11.21 3.35 -8.82
C GLU A 181 9.97 3.50 -7.93
N GLY A 182 8.80 3.54 -8.58
CA GLY A 182 7.50 3.44 -7.94
C GLY A 182 6.81 2.12 -8.29
N HIS A 183 5.97 1.65 -7.36
CA HIS A 183 5.19 0.43 -7.54
C HIS A 183 3.85 0.56 -6.83
N PHE A 184 2.85 -0.22 -7.27
CA PHE A 184 1.56 -0.31 -6.61
C PHE A 184 1.34 -1.73 -6.10
N VAL A 185 0.86 -1.84 -4.86
CA VAL A 185 0.46 -3.10 -4.23
C VAL A 185 -0.95 -2.98 -3.65
N THR A 186 -1.60 -4.11 -3.39
CA THR A 186 -2.93 -4.15 -2.78
C THR A 186 -2.84 -4.68 -1.37
N LEU A 187 -3.22 -3.89 -0.37
CA LEU A 187 -3.26 -4.30 1.04
C LEU A 187 -4.45 -5.24 1.28
N THR A 188 -4.19 -6.43 1.83
CA THR A 188 -5.24 -7.44 2.07
C THR A 188 -5.45 -7.82 3.53
N ARG A 189 -4.51 -7.45 4.43
CA ARG A 189 -4.62 -7.75 5.86
C ARG A 189 -3.81 -6.74 6.66
N MET A 190 -4.34 -6.35 7.82
CA MET A 190 -3.65 -5.49 8.78
C MET A 190 -4.25 -5.66 10.18
N PRO A 191 -3.57 -5.28 11.29
CA PRO A 191 -4.16 -5.34 12.62
C PRO A 191 -5.34 -4.38 12.78
N CYS A 192 -6.31 -4.75 13.61
CA CYS A 192 -7.49 -3.93 13.90
C CYS A 192 -7.14 -2.63 14.64
N LYS A 193 -6.10 -2.63 15.43
CA LYS A 193 -5.69 -1.51 16.29
C LYS A 193 -4.17 -1.40 16.32
N LEU A 194 -3.67 -0.18 16.47
CA LEU A 194 -2.32 0.11 16.95
C LEU A 194 -2.37 0.15 18.47
N GLN A 195 -1.37 -0.43 19.12
CA GLN A 195 -1.16 -0.28 20.55
C GLN A 195 -0.39 1.03 20.82
N ARG A 196 -0.51 1.51 22.05
CA ARG A 196 0.28 2.68 22.47
C ARG A 196 1.77 2.30 22.46
N GLY A 197 2.57 3.09 21.75
CA GLY A 197 4.01 2.84 21.62
C GLY A 197 4.40 1.98 20.40
N ASP A 198 3.43 1.51 19.60
CA ASP A 198 3.77 0.84 18.35
C ASP A 198 4.46 1.83 17.39
N HIS A 199 5.60 1.42 16.86
CA HIS A 199 6.33 2.17 15.82
C HIS A 199 5.94 1.75 14.40
N GLY A 200 4.96 0.86 14.25
CA GLY A 200 4.46 0.38 12.96
C GLY A 200 3.51 -0.80 13.10
N PHE A 201 3.12 -1.38 11.98
CA PHE A 201 2.20 -2.51 11.95
C PHE A 201 2.50 -3.48 10.80
N ALA A 202 2.27 -4.76 11.07
CA ALA A 202 2.38 -5.81 10.07
C ALA A 202 1.24 -5.72 9.05
N VAL A 203 1.54 -6.09 7.82
CA VAL A 203 0.58 -6.12 6.71
C VAL A 203 0.76 -7.36 5.86
N THR A 204 -0.33 -7.86 5.25
CA THR A 204 -0.26 -8.76 4.11
C THR A 204 -0.75 -8.00 2.88
N TYR A 205 -0.03 -8.12 1.78
CA TYR A 205 -0.35 -7.44 0.53
C TYR A 205 -0.24 -8.37 -0.68
N VAL A 206 -0.91 -8.02 -1.76
CA VAL A 206 -0.69 -8.62 -3.07
C VAL A 206 0.29 -7.74 -3.85
N ASP A 207 1.43 -8.32 -4.20
CA ASP A 207 2.37 -7.74 -5.14
C ASP A 207 1.99 -8.20 -6.56
N PRO A 208 1.61 -7.29 -7.48
CA PRO A 208 1.28 -7.66 -8.84
C PRO A 208 2.49 -8.15 -9.65
N TRP A 209 3.71 -7.94 -9.18
CA TRP A 209 4.90 -8.53 -9.79
C TRP A 209 4.91 -10.05 -9.56
N ARG A 210 4.63 -10.81 -10.60
CA ARG A 210 4.43 -12.28 -10.59
C ARG A 210 3.19 -12.73 -9.81
N GLY A 211 2.26 -11.83 -9.47
CA GLY A 211 1.02 -12.18 -8.80
C GLY A 211 1.24 -12.91 -7.47
N ARG A 212 1.89 -12.27 -6.48
CA ARG A 212 2.26 -12.91 -5.22
C ARG A 212 1.54 -12.29 -4.03
N ARG A 213 1.26 -13.12 -3.04
CA ARG A 213 0.84 -12.65 -1.72
C ARG A 213 2.07 -12.63 -0.82
N CYS A 214 2.32 -11.50 -0.19
CA CYS A 214 3.52 -11.22 0.59
C CYS A 214 3.15 -10.60 1.93
N ASP A 215 3.98 -10.82 2.93
CA ASP A 215 3.93 -10.13 4.20
C ASP A 215 4.95 -8.99 4.25
N GLY A 216 4.65 -7.98 5.07
CA GLY A 216 5.50 -6.81 5.22
C GLY A 216 5.17 -6.01 6.48
N TRP A 217 5.84 -4.87 6.60
CA TRP A 217 5.69 -3.95 7.72
C TRP A 217 5.63 -2.51 7.22
N ILE A 218 4.76 -1.69 7.82
CA ILE A 218 4.70 -0.25 7.60
C ILE A 218 4.94 0.43 8.94
N GLY A 219 5.90 1.35 9.01
CA GLY A 219 6.26 1.95 10.27
C GLY A 219 7.07 3.23 10.16
N ILE A 220 7.34 3.81 11.32
CA ILE A 220 8.22 4.98 11.48
C ILE A 220 9.64 4.53 11.13
N PRO A 221 10.37 5.24 10.25
CA PRO A 221 11.74 4.90 9.90
C PRO A 221 12.67 4.95 11.11
N GLU A 222 13.48 3.91 11.31
CA GLU A 222 14.53 3.90 12.33
C GLU A 222 15.68 4.87 12.02
N ARG A 223 15.85 5.21 10.75
CA ARG A 223 16.89 6.12 10.27
C ARG A 223 16.27 7.29 9.54
N ALA A 224 16.86 8.44 9.74
CA ALA A 224 16.47 9.67 9.08
C ALA A 224 16.29 9.49 7.56
N PHE A 225 15.11 9.84 7.07
CA PHE A 225 14.71 9.67 5.68
C PHE A 225 13.81 10.83 5.25
N MET A 226 14.23 11.57 4.22
CA MET A 226 13.53 12.77 3.74
C MET A 226 13.14 13.72 4.89
N GLU A 227 14.13 14.05 5.71
CA GLU A 227 13.95 14.85 6.91
C GLU A 227 13.41 16.25 6.58
N ASP A 228 12.57 16.74 7.47
CA ASP A 228 12.22 18.16 7.52
C ASP A 228 13.28 18.98 8.27
N THR A 229 12.98 20.25 8.52
CA THR A 229 13.85 21.18 9.27
C THR A 229 14.10 20.77 10.72
N GLN A 230 13.31 19.84 11.26
CA GLN A 230 13.41 19.30 12.62
C GLN A 230 14.15 17.95 12.69
N GLY A 231 14.67 17.46 11.56
CA GLY A 231 15.35 16.17 11.48
C GLY A 231 14.39 14.96 11.54
N VAL A 232 13.10 15.17 11.30
CA VAL A 232 12.07 14.14 11.39
C VAL A 232 11.69 13.64 10.00
N SER A 233 11.56 12.31 9.84
CA SER A 233 11.20 11.70 8.56
C SER A 233 9.82 12.12 8.06
N SER A 234 9.74 12.44 6.76
CA SER A 234 8.50 12.95 6.14
C SER A 234 7.49 11.87 5.80
N CYS A 235 7.84 10.59 5.81
CA CYS A 235 6.95 9.49 5.46
C CYS A 235 7.30 8.19 6.21
N LEU A 236 6.41 7.20 6.11
CA LEU A 236 6.58 5.88 6.74
C LEU A 236 7.40 4.96 5.83
N ASP A 237 8.26 4.15 6.44
CA ASP A 237 8.95 3.05 5.76
C ASP A 237 7.97 1.93 5.42
N ALA A 238 8.24 1.26 4.29
CA ALA A 238 7.63 0.00 3.89
C ALA A 238 8.71 -1.08 3.83
N VAL A 239 8.79 -1.91 4.86
CA VAL A 239 9.67 -3.08 4.86
C VAL A 239 8.94 -4.20 4.14
N PHE A 240 9.16 -4.31 2.83
CA PHE A 240 8.57 -5.29 1.93
C PHE A 240 9.66 -6.18 1.35
N PRO A 241 10.09 -7.23 2.08
CA PRO A 241 11.29 -8.01 1.75
C PRO A 241 11.21 -8.69 0.39
N ASP A 242 10.02 -9.15 -0.01
CA ASP A 242 9.80 -9.85 -1.28
C ASP A 242 9.59 -8.90 -2.46
N ALA A 243 9.39 -7.60 -2.22
CA ALA A 243 9.15 -6.65 -3.28
C ALA A 243 10.42 -6.38 -4.10
N VAL A 244 10.29 -6.41 -5.43
CA VAL A 244 11.40 -6.22 -6.38
C VAL A 244 11.67 -4.75 -6.70
N ILE A 245 10.93 -3.83 -6.09
CA ILE A 245 10.88 -2.41 -6.41
C ILE A 245 12.30 -1.82 -6.52
N GLY A 246 12.72 -1.49 -7.74
CA GLY A 246 13.95 -0.79 -8.04
C GLY A 246 15.26 -1.50 -7.64
N LYS A 247 15.23 -2.77 -7.23
CA LYS A 247 16.44 -3.50 -6.78
C LYS A 247 17.54 -3.48 -7.85
N GLY A 248 17.22 -3.63 -9.13
CA GLY A 248 18.17 -3.58 -10.23
C GLY A 248 18.73 -2.19 -10.57
N ARG A 249 18.25 -1.14 -9.92
CA ARG A 249 18.70 0.25 -10.12
C ARG A 249 19.53 0.81 -8.96
N ILE A 250 19.76 0.00 -7.93
CA ILE A 250 20.58 0.35 -6.76
C ILE A 250 22.06 0.22 -7.18
N ARG A 251 22.84 1.25 -6.93
CA ARG A 251 24.29 1.23 -7.14
C ARG A 251 24.98 0.65 -5.90
N GLN A 252 26.15 0.08 -6.08
CA GLN A 252 26.95 -0.46 -4.98
C GLN A 252 27.23 0.63 -3.93
N GLY A 253 26.97 0.32 -2.65
CA GLY A 253 27.18 1.25 -1.53
C GLY A 253 26.10 2.34 -1.39
N GLU A 254 25.07 2.35 -2.24
CA GLU A 254 24.01 3.35 -2.21
C GLU A 254 23.03 3.08 -1.05
N ARG A 255 22.80 4.08 -0.19
CA ARG A 255 21.79 4.01 0.87
C ARG A 255 20.40 4.11 0.23
N THR A 256 19.53 3.12 0.50
CA THR A 256 18.17 3.10 -0.06
C THR A 256 17.14 2.78 1.01
N THR A 257 15.90 3.24 0.80
CA THR A 257 14.74 2.83 1.56
C THR A 257 13.51 2.71 0.67
N VAL A 258 12.48 2.02 1.13
CA VAL A 258 11.16 1.96 0.48
C VAL A 258 10.16 2.63 1.40
N ALA A 259 9.36 3.54 0.87
CA ALA A 259 8.35 4.25 1.65
C ALA A 259 6.96 4.11 1.02
N VAL A 260 5.92 4.15 1.87
CA VAL A 260 4.54 4.30 1.42
C VAL A 260 4.28 5.77 1.17
N SER A 261 4.02 6.14 -0.08
CA SER A 261 3.86 7.55 -0.49
C SER A 261 2.41 8.00 -0.63
N ALA A 262 1.50 7.09 -0.91
CA ALA A 262 0.08 7.39 -1.07
C ALA A 262 -0.76 6.12 -0.95
N ALA A 263 -2.06 6.30 -0.71
CA ALA A 263 -3.07 5.25 -0.76
C ALA A 263 -4.28 5.68 -1.59
N ILE A 264 -4.94 4.71 -2.23
CA ILE A 264 -6.25 4.87 -2.88
C ILE A 264 -7.21 3.91 -2.21
N GLY A 265 -8.35 4.41 -1.75
CA GLY A 265 -9.29 3.57 -1.01
C GLY A 265 -10.66 4.23 -0.77
N LYS A 266 -11.44 3.61 0.12
CA LYS A 266 -12.78 4.06 0.51
C LYS A 266 -12.79 4.56 1.95
N TRP A 267 -12.72 5.86 2.13
CA TRP A 267 -12.78 6.55 3.42
C TRP A 267 -13.55 7.85 3.38
#